data_aebc8ecf38b3a86305fcb74f372ddea5
#
_entry.id   aebc8ecf38b3a86305fcb74f372ddea5
#
_cell.length_a   1.000
_cell.length_b   1.000
_cell.length_c   1.000
_cell.angle_alpha   90.00
_cell.angle_beta   90.00
_cell.angle_gamma   90.00
#
_symmetry.space_group_name_H-M   'P 1'
#
loop_
_entity.id
_entity.type
_entity.pdbx_description
1 polymer ?
#
loop_
_entity_poly.entity_id
_entity_poly.type
_entity_poly.pdbx_seq_one_letter_code
_entity_poly.pdbx_strand_id
1 'polypeptide(L)'
;LVATLGHMLKKFRDEQNTQVGNENTTEFLNVHERLKEYAAAKVFGADFDPFLIRAAQMNMVLAGDGRGHIYNINSLEFPLGHLADLPSAKKEIPLGSVDIIATNPPFGSDIPITDKHILEQYELARNWESDGEGGYRNTGQLKSSVAPEILFIERCIKWLKPGTGRMGIVLPDGVLGNPAAEYIRWWIMRETQVLASVDLPVEAFIAEANVNILTSLLFLRRKSEEEKRAEALGGIDEYPVFMAVADKVG
;
A
#
# COMPACT_ATOMS: atom_id res chain seq x y z
N LEU A 1 9.07 -4.03 6.05
CA LEU A 1 9.28 -5.50 5.98
C LEU A 1 9.85 -6.05 7.29
N VAL A 2 10.98 -5.54 7.81
CA VAL A 2 11.59 -6.04 9.07
C VAL A 2 10.63 -5.94 10.25
N ALA A 3 9.92 -4.82 10.40
CA ALA A 3 8.89 -4.67 11.45
C ALA A 3 7.77 -5.71 11.32
N THR A 4 7.39 -6.08 10.10
CA THR A 4 6.42 -7.15 9.84
C THR A 4 6.93 -8.49 10.35
N LEU A 5 8.21 -8.83 10.11
CA LEU A 5 8.82 -10.06 10.64
C LEU A 5 8.82 -10.06 12.17
N GLY A 6 9.18 -8.94 12.81
CA GLY A 6 9.14 -8.81 14.27
C GLY A 6 7.74 -9.03 14.84
N HIS A 7 6.71 -8.47 14.19
CA HIS A 7 5.32 -8.69 14.58
C HIS A 7 4.91 -10.16 14.43
N MET A 8 5.24 -10.80 13.31
CA MET A 8 4.93 -12.20 13.06
C MET A 8 5.67 -13.14 14.02
N LEU A 9 6.93 -12.84 14.34
CA LEU A 9 7.70 -13.59 15.33
C LEU A 9 7.02 -13.57 16.70
N LYS A 10 6.56 -12.38 17.13
CA LYS A 10 5.81 -12.23 18.38
C LYS A 10 4.54 -13.06 18.34
N LYS A 11 3.75 -12.94 17.29
CA LYS A 11 2.50 -13.69 17.11
C LYS A 11 2.71 -15.19 17.18
N PHE A 12 3.71 -15.73 16.48
CA PHE A 12 4.02 -17.17 16.50
C PHE A 12 4.48 -17.65 17.89
N ARG A 13 5.21 -16.80 18.64
CA ARG A 13 5.56 -17.11 20.04
C ARG A 13 4.34 -17.14 20.97
N ASP A 14 3.43 -16.19 20.81
CA ASP A 14 2.21 -16.10 21.61
C ASP A 14 1.29 -17.30 21.32
N GLU A 15 1.15 -17.70 20.05
CA GLU A 15 0.43 -18.91 19.66
C GLU A 15 1.03 -20.18 20.27
N GLN A 16 2.37 -20.30 20.24
CA GLN A 16 3.08 -21.44 20.82
C GLN A 16 2.86 -21.50 22.34
N ASN A 17 2.99 -20.36 23.05
CA ASN A 17 2.79 -20.31 24.49
C ASN A 17 1.36 -20.68 24.89
N THR A 18 0.36 -20.36 24.07
CA THR A 18 -1.04 -20.74 24.30
C THR A 18 -1.26 -22.24 24.10
N GLN A 19 -0.54 -22.88 23.17
CA GLN A 19 -0.65 -24.29 22.89
C GLN A 19 0.08 -25.19 23.93
N VAL A 20 1.17 -24.69 24.51
CA VAL A 20 1.93 -25.42 25.58
C VAL A 20 1.10 -25.67 26.83
N GLY A 21 0.02 -24.90 27.05
CA GLY A 21 -0.94 -25.18 28.13
C GLY A 21 -1.84 -26.38 27.91
N ASN A 22 -1.85 -27.02 26.74
CA ASN A 22 -2.58 -28.25 26.42
C ASN A 22 -1.59 -29.40 26.20
N GLU A 23 -1.58 -30.37 27.07
CA GLU A 23 -0.61 -31.46 27.27
C GLU A 23 -0.44 -32.44 26.10
N ASN A 24 -0.22 -32.05 24.87
CA ASN A 24 0.10 -32.97 23.77
C ASN A 24 0.95 -32.35 22.65
N THR A 25 2.08 -31.73 22.97
CA THR A 25 2.93 -31.12 21.91
C THR A 25 4.31 -31.77 21.87
N THR A 26 4.42 -32.82 21.07
CA THR A 26 5.71 -33.34 20.58
C THR A 26 6.24 -32.62 19.36
N GLU A 27 5.54 -31.62 18.83
CA GLU A 27 5.96 -30.80 17.69
C GLU A 27 6.14 -29.33 18.10
N PHE A 28 7.21 -29.05 18.82
CA PHE A 28 7.73 -27.70 18.88
C PHE A 28 8.30 -27.33 17.49
N LEU A 29 7.44 -26.91 16.58
CA LEU A 29 7.89 -26.25 15.37
C LEU A 29 8.73 -25.05 15.78
N ASN A 30 9.99 -25.06 15.38
CA ASN A 30 10.89 -23.97 15.65
C ASN A 30 10.26 -22.67 15.11
N VAL A 31 9.91 -21.73 15.99
CA VAL A 31 9.25 -20.48 15.65
C VAL A 31 10.02 -19.73 14.54
N HIS A 32 11.34 -19.85 14.55
CA HIS A 32 12.19 -19.26 13.53
C HIS A 32 12.06 -19.93 12.15
N GLU A 33 11.83 -21.25 12.11
CA GLU A 33 11.57 -21.95 10.84
C GLU A 33 10.20 -21.55 10.28
N ARG A 34 9.16 -21.52 11.13
CA ARG A 34 7.85 -20.99 10.74
C ARG A 34 7.95 -19.56 10.20
N LEU A 35 8.75 -18.69 10.83
CA LEU A 35 8.95 -17.33 10.36
C LEU A 35 9.60 -17.30 8.98
N LYS A 36 10.64 -18.12 8.75
CA LYS A 36 11.31 -18.22 7.44
C LYS A 36 10.36 -18.70 6.35
N GLU A 37 9.60 -19.76 6.62
CA GLU A 37 8.60 -20.29 5.68
C GLU A 37 7.52 -19.25 5.37
N TYR A 38 7.02 -18.55 6.41
CA TYR A 38 6.05 -17.49 6.22
C TYR A 38 6.61 -16.33 5.40
N ALA A 39 7.82 -15.87 5.73
CA ALA A 39 8.45 -14.78 5.02
C ALA A 39 8.69 -15.14 3.54
N ALA A 40 9.23 -16.34 3.29
CA ALA A 40 9.46 -16.84 1.93
C ALA A 40 8.18 -17.00 1.09
N ALA A 41 7.03 -17.27 1.72
CA ALA A 41 5.79 -17.50 1.00
C ALA A 41 4.85 -16.29 0.94
N LYS A 42 4.99 -15.32 1.86
CA LYS A 42 3.96 -14.31 2.12
C LYS A 42 4.45 -12.87 2.24
N VAL A 43 5.77 -12.65 2.31
CA VAL A 43 6.32 -11.29 2.47
C VAL A 43 7.08 -10.90 1.21
N PHE A 44 6.58 -9.87 0.54
CA PHE A 44 7.11 -9.39 -0.74
C PHE A 44 7.46 -7.90 -0.65
N GLY A 45 8.45 -7.49 -1.40
CA GLY A 45 8.82 -6.09 -1.58
C GLY A 45 9.11 -5.80 -3.04
N ALA A 46 9.01 -4.54 -3.42
CA ALA A 46 9.34 -4.07 -4.76
C ALA A 46 9.97 -2.68 -4.69
N ASP A 47 11.06 -2.51 -5.40
CA ASP A 47 11.69 -1.22 -5.62
C ASP A 47 12.32 -1.21 -7.02
N PHE A 48 12.52 -0.04 -7.60
CA PHE A 48 13.21 0.06 -8.88
C PHE A 48 14.72 0.28 -8.73
N ASP A 49 15.18 0.73 -7.55
CA ASP A 49 16.59 0.97 -7.27
C ASP A 49 17.27 -0.33 -6.81
N PRO A 50 18.22 -0.87 -7.60
CA PRO A 50 18.91 -2.11 -7.26
C PRO A 50 19.78 -2.01 -6.00
N PHE A 51 20.20 -0.81 -5.59
CA PHE A 51 20.92 -0.61 -4.34
C PHE A 51 19.98 -0.76 -3.14
N LEU A 52 18.82 -0.11 -3.18
CA LEU A 52 17.81 -0.22 -2.11
C LEU A 52 17.29 -1.66 -1.98
N ILE A 53 17.15 -2.38 -3.08
CA ILE A 53 16.79 -3.80 -3.06
C ILE A 53 17.83 -4.62 -2.31
N ARG A 54 19.11 -4.46 -2.63
CA ARG A 54 20.18 -5.19 -1.93
C ARG A 54 20.22 -4.85 -0.44
N ALA A 55 20.07 -3.57 -0.09
CA ALA A 55 20.01 -3.14 1.30
C ALA A 55 18.82 -3.75 2.03
N ALA A 56 17.63 -3.75 1.40
CA ALA A 56 16.43 -4.35 1.96
C ALA A 56 16.57 -5.88 2.11
N GLN A 57 17.11 -6.57 1.11
CA GLN A 57 17.39 -8.01 1.17
C GLN A 57 18.36 -8.35 2.31
N MET A 58 19.43 -7.57 2.48
CA MET A 58 20.37 -7.74 3.60
C MET A 58 19.67 -7.59 4.94
N ASN A 59 18.86 -6.55 5.11
CA ASN A 59 18.09 -6.32 6.33
C ASN A 59 17.11 -7.46 6.64
N MET A 60 16.47 -8.02 5.61
CA MET A 60 15.57 -9.17 5.77
C MET A 60 16.33 -10.42 6.21
N VAL A 61 17.51 -10.69 5.61
CA VAL A 61 18.38 -11.80 6.00
C VAL A 61 18.82 -11.65 7.45
N LEU A 62 19.27 -10.46 7.87
CA LEU A 62 19.66 -10.18 9.26
C LEU A 62 18.49 -10.32 10.24
N ALA A 63 17.26 -10.05 9.79
CA ALA A 63 16.04 -10.24 10.59
C ALA A 63 15.55 -11.69 10.63
N GLY A 64 16.25 -12.64 9.96
CA GLY A 64 15.94 -14.07 10.01
C GLY A 64 15.04 -14.61 8.90
N ASP A 65 14.76 -13.80 7.86
CA ASP A 65 13.96 -14.20 6.69
C ASP A 65 14.64 -15.27 5.80
N GLY A 66 15.96 -15.24 5.73
CA GLY A 66 16.75 -16.16 4.91
C GLY A 66 16.82 -15.83 3.42
N ARG A 67 15.76 -15.39 2.77
CA ARG A 67 15.69 -14.94 1.36
C ARG A 67 14.46 -14.07 1.16
N GLY A 68 14.60 -12.76 1.28
CA GLY A 68 13.50 -11.83 1.00
C GLY A 68 13.10 -11.85 -0.49
N HIS A 69 11.82 -11.98 -0.76
CA HIS A 69 11.23 -11.80 -2.10
C HIS A 69 11.06 -10.31 -2.40
N ILE A 70 12.17 -9.63 -2.68
CA ILE A 70 12.21 -8.23 -3.03
C ILE A 70 12.61 -8.11 -4.49
N TYR A 71 11.68 -7.59 -5.29
CA TYR A 71 11.78 -7.55 -6.75
C TYR A 71 12.33 -6.22 -7.26
N ASN A 72 13.25 -6.28 -8.21
CA ASN A 72 13.66 -5.12 -8.99
C ASN A 72 12.63 -4.86 -10.09
N ILE A 73 11.64 -4.06 -9.78
CA ILE A 73 10.60 -3.64 -10.72
C ILE A 73 10.24 -2.17 -10.52
N ASN A 74 9.80 -1.50 -11.58
CA ASN A 74 9.11 -0.24 -11.44
C ASN A 74 7.63 -0.52 -11.13
N SER A 75 7.23 -0.26 -9.90
CA SER A 75 5.86 -0.50 -9.42
C SER A 75 4.81 0.26 -10.23
N LEU A 76 5.14 1.46 -10.75
CA LEU A 76 4.22 2.25 -11.56
C LEU A 76 4.10 1.74 -13.01
N GLU A 77 5.09 1.02 -13.54
CA GLU A 77 4.99 0.35 -14.84
C GLU A 77 4.30 -1.01 -14.77
N PHE A 78 4.31 -1.65 -13.60
CA PHE A 78 3.74 -2.99 -13.44
C PHE A 78 2.26 -3.05 -13.91
N PRO A 79 1.80 -4.10 -14.62
CA PRO A 79 2.50 -5.34 -14.99
C PRO A 79 3.33 -5.24 -16.28
N LEU A 80 3.52 -4.05 -16.80
CA LEU A 80 4.38 -3.76 -17.94
C LEU A 80 5.81 -3.49 -17.44
N GLY A 81 6.71 -3.07 -18.32
CA GLY A 81 8.09 -2.75 -17.97
C GLY A 81 9.07 -3.82 -18.47
N HIS A 82 10.35 -3.65 -18.13
CA HIS A 82 11.44 -4.44 -18.71
C HIS A 82 12.50 -4.89 -17.70
N LEU A 83 12.32 -4.59 -16.40
CA LEU A 83 13.28 -4.97 -15.36
C LEU A 83 13.28 -6.49 -15.12
N ALA A 84 14.43 -7.00 -14.69
CA ALA A 84 14.74 -8.42 -14.67
C ALA A 84 13.76 -9.28 -13.85
N ASP A 85 13.27 -8.75 -12.74
CA ASP A 85 12.41 -9.51 -11.81
C ASP A 85 10.93 -9.43 -12.19
N LEU A 86 10.56 -8.69 -13.24
CA LEU A 86 9.17 -8.52 -13.65
C LEU A 86 8.43 -9.85 -13.90
N PRO A 87 9.02 -10.87 -14.57
CA PRO A 87 8.34 -12.16 -14.77
C PRO A 87 8.00 -12.86 -13.46
N SER A 88 8.92 -12.85 -12.49
CA SER A 88 8.72 -13.43 -11.16
C SER A 88 7.64 -12.67 -10.38
N ALA A 89 7.72 -11.35 -10.35
CA ALA A 89 6.72 -10.50 -9.70
C ALA A 89 5.31 -10.71 -10.29
N LYS A 90 5.19 -10.81 -11.62
CA LYS A 90 3.89 -11.10 -12.27
C LYS A 90 3.29 -12.44 -11.86
N LYS A 91 4.12 -13.43 -11.60
CA LYS A 91 3.68 -14.77 -11.17
C LYS A 91 3.29 -14.79 -9.69
N GLU A 92 4.07 -14.11 -8.84
CA GLU A 92 3.94 -14.25 -7.38
C GLU A 92 3.05 -13.18 -6.76
N ILE A 93 3.04 -11.96 -7.30
CA ILE A 93 2.20 -10.85 -6.84
C ILE A 93 1.39 -10.21 -8.01
N PRO A 94 0.58 -10.99 -8.76
CA PRO A 94 -0.25 -10.40 -9.80
C PRO A 94 -1.23 -9.37 -9.24
N LEU A 95 -1.75 -8.50 -10.10
CA LEU A 95 -2.78 -7.54 -9.68
C LEU A 95 -3.99 -8.27 -9.09
N GLY A 96 -4.54 -7.74 -8.00
CA GLY A 96 -5.69 -8.33 -7.31
C GLY A 96 -5.35 -9.51 -6.39
N SER A 97 -4.07 -9.78 -6.10
CA SER A 97 -3.67 -10.95 -5.32
C SER A 97 -3.18 -10.65 -3.90
N VAL A 98 -2.89 -9.40 -3.59
CA VAL A 98 -2.24 -9.02 -2.34
C VAL A 98 -3.26 -8.78 -1.23
N ASP A 99 -3.03 -9.39 -0.06
CA ASP A 99 -3.92 -9.25 1.10
C ASP A 99 -3.67 -7.94 1.86
N ILE A 100 -2.39 -7.57 2.03
CA ILE A 100 -2.00 -6.40 2.82
C ILE A 100 -0.87 -5.65 2.11
N ILE A 101 -1.02 -4.33 1.97
CA ILE A 101 0.04 -3.44 1.50
C ILE A 101 0.34 -2.43 2.60
N ALA A 102 1.63 -2.23 2.90
CA ALA A 102 2.13 -1.12 3.71
C ALA A 102 3.17 -0.37 2.89
N THR A 103 2.95 0.91 2.65
CA THR A 103 3.83 1.71 1.79
C THR A 103 3.91 3.16 2.20
N ASN A 104 5.07 3.74 1.97
CA ASN A 104 5.33 5.17 1.99
C ASN A 104 5.88 5.52 0.60
N PRO A 105 5.02 5.92 -0.34
CA PRO A 105 5.47 6.26 -1.70
C PRO A 105 6.30 7.54 -1.70
N PRO A 106 7.11 7.78 -2.74
CA PRO A 106 7.75 9.08 -2.91
C PRO A 106 6.70 10.18 -3.10
N PHE A 107 6.96 11.36 -2.53
CA PHE A 107 6.05 12.50 -2.57
C PHE A 107 6.61 13.63 -3.43
N GLY A 108 5.70 14.39 -4.01
CA GLY A 108 5.94 15.75 -4.46
C GLY A 108 5.85 15.99 -5.95
N SER A 109 5.54 17.24 -6.22
CA SER A 109 5.48 17.80 -7.59
C SER A 109 6.85 17.93 -8.26
N ASP A 110 7.95 17.82 -7.49
CA ASP A 110 9.31 18.03 -7.99
C ASP A 110 9.85 16.82 -8.75
N ILE A 111 9.20 15.66 -8.57
CA ILE A 111 9.54 14.40 -9.27
C ILE A 111 8.32 13.83 -10.03
N PRO A 112 7.62 14.64 -10.83
CA PRO A 112 6.38 14.19 -11.45
C PRO A 112 6.65 13.07 -12.46
N ILE A 113 5.70 12.17 -12.57
CA ILE A 113 5.69 11.14 -13.62
C ILE A 113 5.15 11.78 -14.89
N THR A 114 5.97 11.78 -15.95
CA THR A 114 5.65 12.36 -17.27
C THR A 114 5.63 11.30 -18.37
N ASP A 115 6.08 10.08 -18.08
CA ASP A 115 6.09 9.00 -19.07
C ASP A 115 4.66 8.61 -19.43
N LYS A 116 4.33 8.81 -20.71
CA LYS A 116 3.01 8.58 -21.25
C LYS A 116 2.57 7.10 -21.13
N HIS A 117 3.48 6.15 -21.30
CA HIS A 117 3.17 4.73 -21.19
C HIS A 117 2.80 4.33 -19.75
N ILE A 118 3.41 5.00 -18.76
CA ILE A 118 3.02 4.85 -17.37
C ILE A 118 1.65 5.48 -17.14
N LEU A 119 1.49 6.76 -17.51
CA LEU A 119 0.27 7.52 -17.26
C LEU A 119 -0.98 6.88 -17.89
N GLU A 120 -0.86 6.31 -19.08
CA GLU A 120 -1.97 5.65 -19.78
C GLU A 120 -2.59 4.48 -18.99
N GLN A 121 -1.88 3.88 -18.04
CA GLN A 121 -2.34 2.78 -17.18
C GLN A 121 -3.29 3.23 -16.06
N TYR A 122 -3.39 4.55 -15.81
CA TYR A 122 -4.04 5.09 -14.63
C TYR A 122 -5.25 5.96 -14.95
N GLU A 123 -6.33 5.77 -14.21
CA GLU A 123 -7.49 6.64 -14.23
C GLU A 123 -7.16 8.01 -13.62
N LEU A 124 -6.44 8.03 -12.49
CA LEU A 124 -6.03 9.27 -11.80
C LEU A 124 -5.03 10.11 -12.59
N ALA A 125 -4.42 9.55 -13.64
CA ALA A 125 -3.61 10.32 -14.61
C ALA A 125 -4.45 11.04 -15.67
N ARG A 126 -5.76 10.97 -15.60
CA ARG A 126 -6.67 11.67 -16.53
C ARG A 126 -7.30 12.88 -15.84
N ASN A 127 -7.82 13.79 -16.66
CA ASN A 127 -8.60 14.91 -16.16
C ASN A 127 -9.98 14.42 -15.69
N TRP A 128 -10.44 14.99 -14.58
CA TRP A 128 -11.73 14.71 -13.99
C TRP A 128 -12.52 16.01 -13.86
N GLU A 129 -13.80 15.95 -14.11
CA GLU A 129 -14.74 17.07 -13.99
C GLU A 129 -15.89 16.67 -13.08
N SER A 130 -16.41 17.63 -12.30
CA SER A 130 -17.63 17.41 -11.52
C SER A 130 -18.79 17.05 -12.44
N ASP A 131 -19.59 16.05 -12.03
CA ASP A 131 -20.81 15.67 -12.74
C ASP A 131 -22.03 16.56 -12.39
N GLY A 132 -21.86 17.45 -11.39
CA GLY A 132 -22.94 18.31 -10.88
C GLY A 132 -23.88 17.65 -9.87
N GLU A 133 -23.70 16.37 -9.57
CA GLU A 133 -24.49 15.58 -8.63
C GLU A 133 -23.69 15.13 -7.39
N GLY A 134 -22.52 15.77 -7.18
CA GLY A 134 -21.61 15.47 -6.07
C GLY A 134 -20.57 14.40 -6.40
N GLY A 135 -20.50 13.94 -7.64
CA GLY A 135 -19.51 13.02 -8.15
C GLY A 135 -18.56 13.64 -9.18
N TYR A 136 -17.72 12.80 -9.76
CA TYR A 136 -16.73 13.15 -10.76
C TYR A 136 -16.76 12.17 -11.93
N ARG A 137 -16.61 12.67 -13.14
CA ARG A 137 -16.44 11.88 -14.36
C ARG A 137 -15.05 12.05 -14.95
N ASN A 138 -14.51 10.96 -15.45
CA ASN A 138 -13.26 10.94 -16.19
C ASN A 138 -13.50 11.47 -17.62
N THR A 139 -12.77 12.51 -18.04
CA THR A 139 -12.90 13.09 -19.37
C THR A 139 -12.18 12.30 -20.47
N GLY A 140 -11.37 11.31 -20.08
CA GLY A 140 -10.51 10.56 -21.01
C GLY A 140 -9.22 11.29 -21.38
N GLN A 141 -9.10 12.60 -21.14
CA GLN A 141 -7.92 13.36 -21.48
C GLN A 141 -6.78 13.08 -20.51
N LEU A 142 -5.63 12.63 -21.02
CA LEU A 142 -4.44 12.35 -20.25
C LEU A 142 -3.76 13.64 -19.78
N LYS A 143 -3.35 13.68 -18.51
CA LYS A 143 -2.52 14.76 -17.96
C LYS A 143 -1.09 14.66 -18.51
N SER A 144 -0.40 15.79 -18.62
CA SER A 144 1.01 15.81 -19.02
C SER A 144 1.96 15.31 -17.95
N SER A 145 1.55 15.42 -16.68
CA SER A 145 2.34 14.98 -15.53
C SER A 145 1.44 14.73 -14.33
N VAL A 146 1.83 13.80 -13.45
CA VAL A 146 1.14 13.48 -12.20
C VAL A 146 2.16 13.21 -11.11
N ALA A 147 1.91 13.69 -9.90
CA ALA A 147 2.73 13.38 -8.74
C ALA A 147 2.71 11.88 -8.42
N PRO A 148 3.86 11.27 -8.09
CA PRO A 148 3.97 9.82 -7.97
C PRO A 148 3.04 9.23 -6.92
N GLU A 149 2.85 9.88 -5.77
CA GLU A 149 1.95 9.41 -4.71
C GLU A 149 0.53 9.17 -5.20
N ILE A 150 0.04 9.96 -6.14
CA ILE A 150 -1.31 9.83 -6.73
C ILE A 150 -1.43 8.52 -7.53
N LEU A 151 -0.39 8.21 -8.31
CA LEU A 151 -0.37 6.96 -9.09
C LEU A 151 -0.15 5.75 -8.18
N PHE A 152 0.62 5.90 -7.10
CA PHE A 152 0.81 4.83 -6.12
C PHE A 152 -0.49 4.46 -5.37
N ILE A 153 -1.37 5.43 -5.09
CA ILE A 153 -2.71 5.14 -4.54
C ILE A 153 -3.44 4.14 -5.45
N GLU A 154 -3.56 4.46 -6.73
CA GLU A 154 -4.26 3.60 -7.68
C GLU A 154 -3.54 2.26 -7.88
N ARG A 155 -2.20 2.27 -7.99
CA ARG A 155 -1.40 1.05 -8.15
C ARG A 155 -1.58 0.08 -6.98
N CYS A 156 -1.49 0.57 -5.76
CA CYS A 156 -1.66 -0.24 -4.57
C CYS A 156 -3.08 -0.82 -4.49
N ILE A 157 -4.11 -0.03 -4.76
CA ILE A 157 -5.49 -0.51 -4.79
C ILE A 157 -5.68 -1.61 -5.85
N LYS A 158 -5.07 -1.47 -7.04
CA LYS A 158 -5.12 -2.51 -8.08
C LYS A 158 -4.43 -3.82 -7.66
N TRP A 159 -3.38 -3.76 -6.83
CA TRP A 159 -2.72 -4.97 -6.31
C TRP A 159 -3.53 -5.69 -5.24
N LEU A 160 -4.31 -4.97 -4.45
CA LEU A 160 -5.11 -5.56 -3.37
C LEU A 160 -6.17 -6.53 -3.90
N LYS A 161 -6.44 -7.58 -3.15
CA LYS A 161 -7.59 -8.47 -3.39
C LYS A 161 -8.90 -7.69 -3.30
N PRO A 162 -9.80 -7.81 -4.28
CA PRO A 162 -11.13 -7.22 -4.18
C PRO A 162 -11.90 -7.74 -2.95
N GLY A 163 -12.59 -6.86 -2.26
CA GLY A 163 -13.44 -7.17 -1.10
C GLY A 163 -12.69 -7.36 0.22
N THR A 164 -11.44 -7.80 0.21
CA THR A 164 -10.73 -8.18 1.45
C THR A 164 -9.38 -7.50 1.64
N GLY A 165 -8.72 -7.11 0.55
CA GLY A 165 -7.38 -6.52 0.59
C GLY A 165 -7.36 -5.18 1.30
N ARG A 166 -6.36 -4.96 2.14
CA ARG A 166 -6.19 -3.76 2.97
C ARG A 166 -4.85 -3.10 2.72
N MET A 167 -4.79 -1.79 2.86
CA MET A 167 -3.51 -1.09 2.86
C MET A 167 -3.42 -0.02 3.93
N GLY A 168 -2.18 0.24 4.38
CA GLY A 168 -1.78 1.47 5.04
C GLY A 168 -0.85 2.23 4.10
N ILE A 169 -1.20 3.45 3.77
CA ILE A 169 -0.42 4.31 2.88
C ILE A 169 -0.19 5.66 3.54
N VAL A 170 1.05 6.12 3.53
CA VAL A 170 1.38 7.48 3.97
C VAL A 170 1.16 8.42 2.79
N LEU A 171 0.45 9.50 3.03
CA LEU A 171 0.12 10.51 2.02
C LEU A 171 0.36 11.92 2.55
N PRO A 172 0.79 12.87 1.69
CA PRO A 172 0.80 14.28 2.04
C PRO A 172 -0.62 14.78 2.31
N ASP A 173 -0.78 15.65 3.30
CA ASP A 173 -2.08 16.24 3.65
C ASP A 173 -2.72 17.00 2.50
N GLY A 174 -1.92 17.48 1.55
CA GLY A 174 -2.42 18.08 0.32
C GLY A 174 -3.34 17.17 -0.50
N VAL A 175 -3.14 15.86 -0.47
CA VAL A 175 -4.05 14.88 -1.13
C VAL A 175 -5.38 14.81 -0.39
N LEU A 176 -5.33 14.88 0.94
CA LEU A 176 -6.52 14.71 1.79
C LEU A 176 -7.29 16.01 2.02
N GLY A 177 -6.62 17.18 2.01
CA GLY A 177 -7.21 18.47 2.38
C GLY A 177 -7.34 19.50 1.25
N ASN A 178 -6.55 19.41 0.17
CA ASN A 178 -6.59 20.41 -0.89
C ASN A 178 -7.88 20.28 -1.73
N PRO A 179 -8.65 21.38 -1.95
CA PRO A 179 -9.82 21.36 -2.84
C PRO A 179 -9.52 20.82 -4.24
N ALA A 180 -8.36 21.13 -4.82
CA ALA A 180 -7.98 20.65 -6.14
C ALA A 180 -7.80 19.11 -6.21
N ALA A 181 -7.66 18.43 -5.07
CA ALA A 181 -7.52 16.98 -4.96
C ALA A 181 -8.86 16.28 -4.64
N GLU A 182 -9.99 16.98 -4.67
CA GLU A 182 -11.29 16.42 -4.29
C GLU A 182 -11.68 15.20 -5.15
N TYR A 183 -11.45 15.24 -6.45
CA TYR A 183 -11.69 14.10 -7.35
C TYR A 183 -10.87 12.86 -6.97
N ILE A 184 -9.66 13.02 -6.37
CA ILE A 184 -8.83 11.90 -5.90
C ILE A 184 -9.48 11.26 -4.69
N ARG A 185 -9.95 12.06 -3.72
CA ARG A 185 -10.67 11.57 -2.54
C ARG A 185 -11.97 10.86 -2.93
N TRP A 186 -12.72 11.45 -3.85
CA TRP A 186 -13.91 10.82 -4.40
C TRP A 186 -13.57 9.48 -5.05
N TRP A 187 -12.50 9.41 -5.86
CA TRP A 187 -12.05 8.18 -6.49
C TRP A 187 -11.62 7.13 -5.46
N ILE A 188 -10.87 7.53 -4.42
CA ILE A 188 -10.50 6.64 -3.31
C ILE A 188 -11.75 6.06 -2.64
N MET A 189 -12.74 6.89 -2.31
CA MET A 189 -13.98 6.44 -1.68
C MET A 189 -14.82 5.55 -2.59
N ARG A 190 -14.79 5.77 -3.90
CA ARG A 190 -15.43 4.87 -4.88
C ARG A 190 -14.79 3.48 -4.88
N GLU A 191 -13.47 3.39 -4.86
CA GLU A 191 -12.74 2.13 -4.99
C GLU A 191 -12.52 1.41 -3.65
N THR A 192 -12.61 2.14 -2.53
CA THR A 192 -12.24 1.61 -1.22
C THR A 192 -13.22 2.05 -0.13
N GLN A 193 -13.22 1.27 0.95
CA GLN A 193 -13.73 1.71 2.25
C GLN A 193 -12.57 2.30 3.05
N VAL A 194 -12.73 3.54 3.53
CA VAL A 194 -11.77 4.18 4.44
C VAL A 194 -11.95 3.59 5.83
N LEU A 195 -10.92 2.99 6.39
CA LEU A 195 -10.96 2.35 7.72
C LEU A 195 -10.48 3.30 8.81
N ALA A 196 -9.40 4.03 8.53
CA ALA A 196 -8.83 4.99 9.47
C ALA A 196 -8.00 6.07 8.73
N SER A 197 -7.88 7.23 9.39
CA SER A 197 -6.90 8.27 9.05
C SER A 197 -6.20 8.70 10.34
N VAL A 198 -4.86 8.71 10.30
CA VAL A 198 -4.03 9.10 11.44
C VAL A 198 -3.05 10.17 10.98
N ASP A 199 -3.21 11.40 11.52
CA ASP A 199 -2.24 12.46 11.28
C ASP A 199 -0.91 12.12 11.95
N LEU A 200 0.18 12.27 11.21
CA LEU A 200 1.52 12.00 11.70
C LEU A 200 2.20 13.30 12.13
N PRO A 201 2.99 13.28 13.22
CA PRO A 201 3.75 14.45 13.62
C PRO A 201 4.80 14.79 12.56
N VAL A 202 5.07 16.08 12.38
CA VAL A 202 6.03 16.57 11.38
C VAL A 202 7.41 15.94 11.57
N GLU A 203 7.78 15.65 12.82
CA GLU A 203 9.02 15.02 13.22
C GLU A 203 9.23 13.64 12.60
N ALA A 204 8.16 12.96 12.19
CA ALA A 204 8.24 11.66 11.53
C ALA A 204 9.11 11.67 10.27
N PHE A 205 9.23 12.82 9.60
CA PHE A 205 9.99 12.96 8.35
C PHE A 205 11.14 13.97 8.43
N ILE A 206 11.19 14.84 9.45
CA ILE A 206 12.29 15.80 9.63
C ILE A 206 13.60 15.08 9.91
N ALA A 207 13.59 14.07 10.77
CA ALA A 207 14.79 13.39 11.23
C ALA A 207 15.51 12.62 10.09
N GLU A 208 14.76 12.08 9.14
CA GLU A 208 15.31 11.22 8.08
C GLU A 208 15.48 11.94 6.74
N ALA A 209 14.58 12.86 6.40
CA ALA A 209 14.53 13.47 5.07
C ALA A 209 14.74 14.99 5.07
N ASN A 210 14.81 15.63 6.23
CA ASN A 210 14.86 17.11 6.38
C ASN A 210 13.73 17.83 5.63
N VAL A 211 12.56 17.18 5.52
CA VAL A 211 11.39 17.66 4.79
C VAL A 211 10.30 18.03 5.80
N ASN A 212 9.82 19.25 5.74
CA ASN A 212 8.71 19.73 6.57
C ASN A 212 7.39 19.55 5.79
N ILE A 213 6.92 18.32 5.74
CA ILE A 213 5.65 17.93 5.09
C ILE A 213 4.70 17.36 6.15
N LEU A 214 3.49 17.90 6.21
CA LEU A 214 2.40 17.30 6.94
C LEU A 214 1.89 16.07 6.18
N THR A 215 1.78 14.96 6.89
CA THR A 215 1.38 13.69 6.30
C THR A 215 0.40 12.95 7.19
N SER A 216 -0.44 12.16 6.56
CA SER A 216 -1.36 11.26 7.25
C SER A 216 -1.15 9.82 6.80
N LEU A 217 -1.35 8.88 7.72
CA LEU A 217 -1.40 7.47 7.44
C LEU A 217 -2.86 7.07 7.20
N LEU A 218 -3.18 6.72 5.97
CA LEU A 218 -4.53 6.33 5.56
C LEU A 218 -4.64 4.81 5.47
N PHE A 219 -5.65 4.24 6.15
CA PHE A 219 -5.97 2.82 6.09
C PHE A 219 -7.21 2.57 5.25
N LEU A 220 -7.07 1.71 4.25
CA LEU A 220 -8.10 1.44 3.26
C LEU A 220 -8.33 -0.06 3.11
N ARG A 221 -9.57 -0.44 2.76
CA ARG A 221 -9.94 -1.77 2.27
C ARG A 221 -10.47 -1.65 0.84
N ARG A 222 -9.95 -2.43 -0.09
CA ARG A 222 -10.48 -2.46 -1.45
C ARG A 222 -11.89 -3.04 -1.47
N LYS A 223 -12.84 -2.36 -2.11
CA LYS A 223 -14.21 -2.85 -2.33
C LYS A 223 -14.23 -3.97 -3.37
N SER A 224 -15.20 -4.85 -3.25
CA SER A 224 -15.53 -5.79 -4.33
C SER A 224 -16.33 -5.09 -5.44
N GLU A 225 -16.46 -5.74 -6.58
CA GLU A 225 -17.29 -5.21 -7.68
C GLU A 225 -18.79 -5.21 -7.32
N GLU A 226 -19.23 -6.15 -6.46
CA GLU A 226 -20.59 -6.18 -5.95
C GLU A 226 -20.87 -4.98 -5.03
N GLU A 227 -19.97 -4.66 -4.11
CA GLU A 227 -20.08 -3.49 -3.22
C GLU A 227 -20.17 -2.20 -4.04
N LYS A 228 -19.29 -2.02 -5.02
CA LYS A 228 -19.30 -0.84 -5.90
C LYS A 228 -20.62 -0.71 -6.69
N ARG A 229 -21.14 -1.81 -7.17
CA ARG A 229 -22.44 -1.83 -7.88
C ARG A 229 -23.62 -1.50 -6.96
N ALA A 230 -23.60 -2.03 -5.73
CA ALA A 230 -24.64 -1.73 -4.74
C ALA A 230 -24.66 -0.25 -4.37
N GLU A 231 -23.48 0.35 -4.16
CA GLU A 231 -23.33 1.79 -3.89
C GLU A 231 -23.81 2.65 -5.07
N ALA A 232 -23.47 2.28 -6.29
CA ALA A 232 -23.93 2.99 -7.51
C ALA A 232 -25.46 2.97 -7.67
N LEU A 233 -26.14 2.00 -7.06
CA LEU A 233 -27.60 1.90 -7.03
C LEU A 233 -28.25 2.59 -5.81
N GLY A 234 -27.45 3.31 -5.02
CA GLY A 234 -27.90 4.04 -3.82
C GLY A 234 -27.87 3.24 -2.52
N GLY A 235 -27.28 2.04 -2.53
CA GLY A 235 -27.05 1.22 -1.34
C GLY A 235 -25.79 1.63 -0.57
N ILE A 236 -25.70 2.90 -0.13
CA ILE A 236 -24.57 3.36 0.67
C ILE A 236 -24.85 3.03 2.13
N ASP A 237 -24.06 2.10 2.69
CA ASP A 237 -24.05 1.84 4.12
C ASP A 237 -23.13 2.84 4.84
N GLU A 238 -23.63 3.50 5.86
CA GLU A 238 -22.81 4.29 6.77
C GLU A 238 -21.88 3.35 7.57
N TYR A 239 -20.61 3.71 7.68
CA TYR A 239 -19.65 2.96 8.46
C TYR A 239 -18.74 3.89 9.27
N PRO A 240 -18.26 3.46 10.46
CA PRO A 240 -17.38 4.27 11.26
C PRO A 240 -15.98 4.35 10.63
N VAL A 241 -15.37 5.54 10.66
CA VAL A 241 -13.97 5.78 10.30
C VAL A 241 -13.22 6.17 11.57
N PHE A 242 -12.13 5.45 11.87
CA PHE A 242 -11.26 5.83 12.99
C PHE A 242 -10.41 7.04 12.60
N MET A 243 -10.42 8.06 13.44
CA MET A 243 -9.62 9.28 13.25
C MET A 243 -8.73 9.51 14.47
N ALA A 244 -7.45 9.80 14.26
CA ALA A 244 -6.51 10.08 15.33
C ALA A 244 -5.44 11.08 14.89
N VAL A 245 -4.81 11.71 15.88
CA VAL A 245 -3.61 12.51 15.70
C VAL A 245 -2.52 11.87 16.57
N ALA A 246 -1.37 11.60 15.97
CA ALA A 246 -0.19 11.10 16.69
C ALA A 246 0.65 12.29 17.16
N ASP A 247 0.75 12.48 18.47
CA ASP A 247 1.47 13.63 19.04
C ASP A 247 2.98 13.47 19.03
N LYS A 248 3.49 12.25 18.93
CA LYS A 248 4.93 11.94 18.99
C LYS A 248 5.26 10.75 18.11
N VAL A 249 6.48 10.78 17.57
CA VAL A 249 7.15 9.59 17.01
C VAL A 249 7.57 8.72 18.20
N GLY A 250 7.25 7.44 18.17
CA GLY A 250 7.57 6.48 19.23
C GLY A 250 9.06 6.14 19.28
#